data_9d79468947320993b52e9177f4e380f5
#
_entry.id   9d79468947320993b52e9177f4e380f5
#
_cell.length_a   1.000
_cell.length_b   1.000
_cell.length_c   1.000
_cell.angle_alpha   90.00
_cell.angle_beta   90.00
_cell.angle_gamma   90.00
#
_symmetry.space_group_name_H-M   'P 1'
#
loop_
_entity.id
_entity.type
_entity.pdbx_description
1 polymer ?
#
loop_
_entity_poly.entity_id
_entity_poly.type
_entity_poly.pdbx_seq_one_letter_code
_entity_poly.pdbx_strand_id
1 'polypeptide(L)'
;MTKPFTLQTLFAAAICSLSPQLLAAQTPPATDFPESFTISENTSSGIQSAWYDNATTRYAHGVLGDAIEAGSLHAKTADGRTLSVTLEIAQVFEDIQPRLADLDGDGRNEIITIRSHNQKGGQIAVYGVTQSAPNTLSLIASTPYIGQAYRWLAPVGVADFNHDGVMDIAYIDRPHLARILRVWSYRNAGLQQIAQAQGLTNHSIGHNYITGGVQQCGKHAAMITVDSNWSRLIKTRFKNGQLFSEVIGPYTGATSASAALNCR
;
A
#
# COMPACT_ATOMS: atom_id res chain seq x y z
N MET A 1 8.95 -9.10 -80.79
CA MET A 1 8.18 -9.81 -79.74
C MET A 1 9.05 -9.84 -78.49
N THR A 2 8.89 -8.88 -77.62
CA THR A 2 9.66 -8.71 -76.35
C THR A 2 8.76 -9.09 -75.20
N LYS A 3 9.18 -10.10 -74.42
CA LYS A 3 8.49 -10.52 -73.17
C LYS A 3 8.88 -9.60 -72.05
N PRO A 4 7.98 -9.21 -71.14
CA PRO A 4 8.32 -8.43 -69.93
C PRO A 4 8.82 -9.36 -68.83
N PHE A 5 9.90 -8.92 -68.17
CA PHE A 5 10.42 -9.48 -66.90
C PHE A 5 9.59 -8.96 -65.75
N THR A 6 9.01 -9.87 -64.95
CA THR A 6 8.34 -9.58 -63.68
C THR A 6 9.35 -9.72 -62.54
N LEU A 7 9.60 -8.62 -61.83
CA LEU A 7 10.45 -8.56 -60.63
C LEU A 7 9.58 -8.97 -59.43
N GLN A 8 9.84 -10.12 -58.82
CA GLN A 8 9.23 -10.54 -57.56
C GLN A 8 10.05 -9.98 -56.38
N THR A 9 9.46 -9.06 -55.65
CA THR A 9 10.00 -8.53 -54.40
C THR A 9 9.67 -9.49 -53.25
N LEU A 10 10.65 -10.16 -52.70
CA LEU A 10 10.54 -10.92 -51.45
C LEU A 10 10.52 -9.97 -50.25
N PHE A 11 9.39 -9.89 -49.58
CA PHE A 11 9.30 -9.29 -48.25
C PHE A 11 9.73 -10.32 -47.19
N ALA A 12 10.90 -10.11 -46.58
CA ALA A 12 11.32 -10.85 -45.40
C ALA A 12 10.64 -10.24 -44.18
N ALA A 13 9.68 -10.94 -43.58
CA ALA A 13 9.08 -10.59 -42.31
C ALA A 13 10.07 -10.94 -41.19
N ALA A 14 10.64 -9.93 -40.52
CA ALA A 14 11.42 -10.10 -39.31
C ALA A 14 10.47 -10.41 -38.14
N ILE A 15 10.44 -11.65 -37.70
CA ILE A 15 9.74 -12.07 -36.49
C ILE A 15 10.61 -11.63 -35.30
N CYS A 16 10.22 -10.53 -34.66
CA CYS A 16 10.81 -10.08 -33.38
C CYS A 16 10.29 -11.00 -32.30
N SER A 17 11.06 -12.01 -31.89
CA SER A 17 10.74 -12.86 -30.77
C SER A 17 10.97 -12.07 -29.47
N LEU A 18 9.89 -11.56 -28.86
CA LEU A 18 9.88 -11.06 -27.49
C LEU A 18 10.07 -12.26 -26.55
N SER A 19 11.28 -12.48 -26.09
CA SER A 19 11.54 -13.40 -24.99
C SER A 19 10.89 -12.84 -23.72
N PRO A 20 10.05 -13.60 -22.97
CA PRO A 20 9.59 -13.17 -21.67
C PRO A 20 10.82 -13.11 -20.75
N GLN A 21 11.20 -11.91 -20.32
CA GLN A 21 12.15 -11.75 -19.24
C GLN A 21 11.46 -12.28 -17.98
N LEU A 22 11.89 -13.46 -17.50
CA LEU A 22 11.57 -13.90 -16.14
C LEU A 22 12.09 -12.80 -15.19
N LEU A 23 11.19 -12.12 -14.51
CA LEU A 23 11.53 -11.27 -13.38
C LEU A 23 12.18 -12.20 -12.34
N ALA A 24 13.49 -12.08 -12.16
CA ALA A 24 14.18 -12.80 -11.08
C ALA A 24 13.52 -12.35 -9.77
N ALA A 25 13.04 -13.31 -8.97
CA ALA A 25 12.50 -13.02 -7.65
C ALA A 25 13.57 -12.26 -6.86
N GLN A 26 13.30 -11.00 -6.52
CA GLN A 26 14.22 -10.21 -5.72
C GLN A 26 14.23 -10.81 -4.30
N THR A 27 15.40 -11.21 -3.84
CA THR A 27 15.58 -11.71 -2.48
C THR A 27 15.49 -10.52 -1.51
N PRO A 28 14.75 -10.64 -0.39
CA PRO A 28 14.75 -9.63 0.65
C PRO A 28 16.19 -9.33 1.11
N PRO A 29 16.54 -8.07 1.36
CA PRO A 29 17.82 -7.73 1.98
C PRO A 29 17.90 -8.29 3.40
N ALA A 30 19.11 -8.37 3.97
CA ALA A 30 19.26 -8.64 5.39
C ALA A 30 18.64 -7.49 6.19
N THR A 31 17.66 -7.80 7.04
CA THR A 31 16.90 -6.85 7.85
C THR A 31 16.32 -7.54 9.08
N ASP A 32 16.01 -6.79 10.14
CA ASP A 32 15.30 -7.30 11.32
C ASP A 32 13.83 -7.69 11.01
N PHE A 33 13.26 -7.22 9.87
CA PHE A 33 11.87 -7.46 9.45
C PHE A 33 11.77 -7.99 8.02
N PRO A 34 12.25 -9.21 7.72
CA PRO A 34 12.28 -9.74 6.35
C PRO A 34 10.89 -9.89 5.71
N GLU A 35 9.85 -10.10 6.50
CA GLU A 35 8.45 -10.19 6.06
C GLU A 35 7.87 -8.83 5.60
N SER A 36 8.50 -7.73 5.98
CA SER A 36 8.09 -6.38 5.57
C SER A 36 8.50 -6.02 4.14
N PHE A 37 9.32 -6.84 3.48
CA PHE A 37 9.86 -6.54 2.16
C PHE A 37 8.76 -6.51 1.10
N THR A 38 8.59 -5.34 0.50
CA THR A 38 7.58 -5.07 -0.53
C THR A 38 8.26 -4.66 -1.83
N ILE A 39 7.78 -5.19 -2.96
CA ILE A 39 8.25 -4.90 -4.31
C ILE A 39 7.12 -4.23 -5.09
N SER A 40 7.45 -3.19 -5.85
CA SER A 40 6.52 -2.56 -6.78
C SER A 40 6.34 -3.41 -8.03
N GLU A 41 5.11 -3.48 -8.53
CA GLU A 41 4.83 -4.03 -9.86
C GLU A 41 5.38 -3.11 -10.97
N ASN A 42 5.46 -1.81 -10.72
CA ASN A 42 6.08 -0.84 -11.62
C ASN A 42 7.57 -0.67 -11.26
N THR A 43 8.45 -1.29 -12.03
CA THR A 43 9.90 -1.29 -11.78
C THR A 43 10.69 -0.34 -12.68
N SER A 44 10.02 0.48 -13.51
CA SER A 44 10.69 1.28 -14.54
C SER A 44 11.38 2.53 -13.99
N SER A 45 10.89 3.12 -12.92
CA SER A 45 11.46 4.34 -12.32
C SER A 45 11.13 4.47 -10.83
N GLY A 46 11.86 5.34 -10.13
CA GLY A 46 11.62 5.66 -8.73
C GLY A 46 11.94 4.52 -7.76
N ILE A 47 11.12 4.37 -6.71
CA ILE A 47 11.28 3.35 -5.67
C ILE A 47 10.72 2.01 -6.18
N GLN A 48 11.57 0.98 -6.17
CA GLN A 48 11.20 -0.37 -6.61
C GLN A 48 10.85 -1.32 -5.49
N SER A 49 11.48 -1.15 -4.32
CA SER A 49 11.19 -1.95 -3.14
C SER A 49 11.40 -1.14 -1.87
N ALA A 50 10.71 -1.54 -0.80
CA ALA A 50 10.85 -0.94 0.51
C ALA A 50 10.73 -2.01 1.60
N TRP A 51 11.35 -1.76 2.78
CA TRP A 51 11.31 -2.64 3.94
C TRP A 51 11.60 -1.86 5.22
N TYR A 52 11.22 -2.44 6.34
CA TYR A 52 11.55 -1.92 7.67
C TYR A 52 12.85 -2.53 8.19
N ASP A 53 13.49 -1.82 9.14
CA ASP A 53 14.69 -2.27 9.82
C ASP A 53 14.85 -1.57 11.19
N ASN A 54 15.91 -1.92 11.93
CA ASN A 54 16.23 -1.33 13.22
C ASN A 54 15.16 -1.60 14.28
N ALA A 55 15.05 -2.89 14.67
CA ALA A 55 14.11 -3.38 15.67
C ALA A 55 14.26 -2.64 17.02
N THR A 56 13.13 -2.25 17.60
CA THR A 56 13.12 -1.48 18.85
C THR A 56 11.88 -1.78 19.71
N THR A 57 12.03 -1.71 21.02
CA THR A 57 10.92 -1.85 21.99
C THR A 57 10.47 -0.51 22.59
N ARG A 58 10.93 0.63 22.03
CA ARG A 58 10.62 1.97 22.56
C ARG A 58 9.14 2.37 22.48
N TYR A 59 8.33 1.61 21.75
CA TYR A 59 6.88 1.76 21.64
C TYR A 59 6.19 0.40 21.75
N ALA A 60 6.12 -0.15 22.95
CA ALA A 60 5.63 -1.50 23.21
C ALA A 60 4.09 -1.54 23.21
N HIS A 61 3.45 -1.38 22.04
CA HIS A 61 1.99 -1.42 21.92
C HIS A 61 1.45 -2.86 21.80
N GLY A 62 2.17 -3.75 21.13
CA GLY A 62 1.81 -5.17 21.00
C GLY A 62 0.56 -5.44 20.16
N VAL A 63 0.09 -4.48 19.38
CA VAL A 63 -1.12 -4.62 18.55
C VAL A 63 -0.92 -5.63 17.43
N LEU A 64 0.30 -5.76 16.92
CA LEU A 64 0.68 -6.64 15.80
C LEU A 64 1.21 -8.02 16.26
N GLY A 65 1.07 -8.38 17.54
CA GLY A 65 1.40 -9.69 18.07
C GLY A 65 2.65 -9.73 18.96
N ASP A 66 3.53 -8.75 18.84
CA ASP A 66 4.69 -8.57 19.71
C ASP A 66 4.85 -7.10 20.10
N ALA A 67 5.91 -6.78 20.83
CA ALA A 67 6.21 -5.43 21.30
C ALA A 67 7.44 -4.83 20.59
N ILE A 68 7.75 -5.33 19.39
CA ILE A 68 8.91 -4.92 18.61
C ILE A 68 8.42 -4.14 17.39
N GLU A 69 8.87 -2.90 17.27
CA GLU A 69 8.53 -2.02 16.16
C GLU A 69 9.79 -1.62 15.39
N ALA A 70 9.61 -1.13 14.17
CA ALA A 70 10.74 -0.69 13.35
C ALA A 70 11.13 0.76 13.60
N GLY A 71 12.44 1.01 13.71
CA GLY A 71 13.01 2.35 13.87
C GLY A 71 13.39 3.03 12.57
N SER A 72 13.51 2.27 11.47
CA SER A 72 13.88 2.81 10.17
C SER A 72 13.08 2.19 9.02
N LEU A 73 12.98 2.96 7.94
CA LEU A 73 12.40 2.57 6.65
C LEU A 73 13.49 2.67 5.60
N HIS A 74 13.62 1.65 4.79
CA HIS A 74 14.59 1.57 3.69
C HIS A 74 13.87 1.39 2.36
N ALA A 75 14.51 1.86 1.29
CA ALA A 75 14.01 1.68 -0.07
C ALA A 75 15.16 1.47 -1.05
N LYS A 76 14.90 0.69 -2.10
CA LYS A 76 15.79 0.55 -3.24
C LYS A 76 15.16 1.20 -4.46
N THR A 77 15.92 2.04 -5.13
CA THR A 77 15.50 2.75 -6.35
C THR A 77 15.89 1.98 -7.62
N ALA A 78 15.27 2.31 -8.75
CA ALA A 78 15.52 1.71 -10.06
C ALA A 78 16.98 1.87 -10.53
N ASP A 79 17.64 2.96 -10.15
CA ASP A 79 19.06 3.21 -10.43
C ASP A 79 20.02 2.48 -9.45
N GLY A 80 19.46 1.62 -8.57
CA GLY A 80 20.23 0.75 -7.68
C GLY A 80 20.65 1.37 -6.35
N ARG A 81 20.29 2.63 -6.05
CA ARG A 81 20.59 3.25 -4.76
C ARG A 81 19.72 2.67 -3.66
N THR A 82 20.29 2.57 -2.45
CA THR A 82 19.55 2.31 -1.23
C THR A 82 19.39 3.60 -0.45
N LEU A 83 18.17 3.97 -0.15
CA LEU A 83 17.80 5.16 0.61
C LEU A 83 17.17 4.72 1.93
N SER A 84 17.31 5.56 2.96
CA SER A 84 16.68 5.24 4.26
C SER A 84 16.27 6.51 5.01
N VAL A 85 15.36 6.33 5.96
CA VAL A 85 15.01 7.28 6.99
C VAL A 85 14.96 6.57 8.34
N THR A 86 15.62 7.14 9.33
CA THR A 86 15.55 6.68 10.73
C THR A 86 14.69 7.66 11.51
N LEU A 87 13.74 7.13 12.28
CA LEU A 87 12.83 7.94 13.08
C LEU A 87 13.48 8.35 14.40
N GLU A 88 13.05 9.53 14.90
CA GLU A 88 13.41 10.01 16.22
C GLU A 88 12.89 9.06 17.30
N ILE A 89 13.48 9.13 18.51
CA ILE A 89 13.20 8.22 19.63
C ILE A 89 11.71 8.20 20.04
N ALA A 90 10.97 9.28 19.80
CA ALA A 90 9.54 9.36 20.10
C ALA A 90 8.64 8.64 19.09
N GLN A 91 9.18 8.10 17.99
CA GLN A 91 8.44 7.56 16.86
C GLN A 91 8.93 6.17 16.49
N VAL A 92 8.01 5.38 15.88
CA VAL A 92 8.28 4.09 15.26
C VAL A 92 7.44 3.93 14.00
N PHE A 93 7.83 2.99 13.13
CA PHE A 93 6.94 2.43 12.12
C PHE A 93 6.20 1.25 12.75
N GLU A 94 4.91 1.43 13.01
CA GLU A 94 4.02 0.44 13.60
C GLU A 94 3.15 -0.16 12.49
N ASP A 95 3.77 -0.99 11.65
CA ASP A 95 3.13 -1.49 10.43
C ASP A 95 3.75 -2.83 10.02
N ILE A 96 2.96 -3.69 9.37
CA ILE A 96 3.40 -5.02 8.94
C ILE A 96 4.34 -4.89 7.73
N GLN A 97 4.00 -4.03 6.78
CA GLN A 97 4.79 -3.79 5.57
C GLN A 97 4.50 -2.41 4.98
N PRO A 98 5.47 -1.75 4.33
CA PRO A 98 5.21 -0.55 3.55
C PRO A 98 4.41 -0.88 2.28
N ARG A 99 3.70 0.10 1.73
CA ARG A 99 2.98 -0.01 0.46
C ARG A 99 3.59 0.96 -0.54
N LEU A 100 3.69 0.51 -1.79
CA LEU A 100 4.27 1.30 -2.87
C LEU A 100 3.16 1.66 -3.86
N ALA A 101 3.02 2.94 -4.17
CA ALA A 101 2.08 3.44 -5.17
C ALA A 101 2.56 4.78 -5.71
N ASP A 102 2.31 5.02 -6.99
CA ASP A 102 2.46 6.33 -7.63
C ASP A 102 1.25 7.20 -7.25
N LEU A 103 1.40 8.01 -6.21
CA LEU A 103 0.30 8.79 -5.63
C LEU A 103 0.00 10.07 -6.40
N ASP A 104 1.00 10.65 -7.06
CA ASP A 104 0.86 11.92 -7.77
C ASP A 104 0.83 11.80 -9.30
N GLY A 105 0.99 10.57 -9.82
CA GLY A 105 0.92 10.27 -11.24
C GLY A 105 2.19 10.64 -12.02
N ASP A 106 3.31 10.83 -11.35
CA ASP A 106 4.59 11.19 -11.98
C ASP A 106 5.38 9.98 -12.51
N GLY A 107 4.84 8.76 -12.33
CA GLY A 107 5.45 7.49 -12.75
C GLY A 107 6.47 6.94 -11.77
N ARG A 108 6.59 7.52 -10.57
CA ARG A 108 7.47 7.05 -9.48
C ARG A 108 6.62 6.71 -8.27
N ASN A 109 7.00 5.64 -7.56
CA ASN A 109 6.26 5.26 -6.37
C ASN A 109 6.68 6.09 -5.15
N GLU A 110 5.69 6.42 -4.33
CA GLU A 110 5.82 6.79 -2.93
C GLU A 110 5.68 5.56 -2.04
N ILE A 111 6.12 5.71 -0.78
CA ILE A 111 5.98 4.70 0.27
C ILE A 111 4.94 5.15 1.27
N ILE A 112 3.88 4.38 1.43
CA ILE A 112 2.81 4.61 2.39
C ILE A 112 3.00 3.66 3.57
N THR A 113 3.03 4.20 4.79
CA THR A 113 3.27 3.45 6.04
C THR A 113 2.48 4.03 7.20
N ILE A 114 2.41 3.28 8.30
CA ILE A 114 1.92 3.77 9.60
C ILE A 114 3.11 4.21 10.44
N ARG A 115 3.12 5.49 10.83
CA ARG A 115 4.07 6.04 11.78
C ARG A 115 3.35 6.36 13.07
N SER A 116 3.81 5.78 14.18
CA SER A 116 3.27 6.01 15.52
C SER A 116 4.20 6.86 16.38
N HIS A 117 3.61 7.72 17.18
CA HIS A 117 4.29 8.59 18.15
C HIS A 117 3.87 8.20 19.56
N ASN A 118 4.81 8.15 20.50
CA ASN A 118 4.61 7.65 21.86
C ASN A 118 3.57 8.41 22.71
N GLN A 119 3.16 9.62 22.29
CA GLN A 119 2.13 10.42 22.95
C GLN A 119 0.90 10.66 22.07
N LYS A 120 1.00 10.50 20.72
CA LYS A 120 -0.03 10.92 19.78
C LYS A 120 -0.68 9.77 19.03
N GLY A 121 -0.15 8.53 19.14
CA GLY A 121 -0.60 7.35 18.40
C GLY A 121 -0.23 7.39 16.92
N GLY A 122 -0.93 6.61 16.11
CA GLY A 122 -0.64 6.41 14.70
C GLY A 122 -1.10 7.55 13.78
N GLN A 123 -0.46 7.62 12.62
CA GLN A 123 -0.87 8.40 11.44
C GLN A 123 -0.44 7.67 10.17
N ILE A 124 -1.10 7.91 9.05
CA ILE A 124 -0.54 7.59 7.73
C ILE A 124 0.61 8.57 7.48
N ALA A 125 1.75 8.04 7.05
CA ALA A 125 2.90 8.79 6.61
C ALA A 125 3.29 8.37 5.19
N VAL A 126 3.54 9.34 4.33
CA VAL A 126 3.96 9.14 2.94
C VAL A 126 5.39 9.63 2.79
N TYR A 127 6.26 8.74 2.34
CA TYR A 127 7.66 9.06 2.08
C TYR A 127 7.95 8.98 0.58
N GLY A 128 8.79 9.84 0.10
CA GLY A 128 9.23 9.89 -1.30
C GLY A 128 10.61 10.47 -1.45
N VAL A 129 11.11 10.44 -2.68
CA VAL A 129 12.36 11.09 -3.09
C VAL A 129 12.01 12.44 -3.69
N THR A 130 12.47 13.52 -3.07
CA THR A 130 12.21 14.88 -3.55
C THR A 130 13.41 15.41 -4.36
N GLN A 131 13.17 16.40 -5.24
CA GLN A 131 14.23 17.05 -6.00
C GLN A 131 15.24 17.78 -5.09
N SER A 132 14.77 18.33 -3.96
CA SER A 132 15.62 19.00 -2.97
C SER A 132 16.45 18.04 -2.12
N ALA A 133 16.07 16.77 -2.04
CA ALA A 133 16.75 15.72 -1.26
C ALA A 133 16.78 14.39 -2.04
N PRO A 134 17.49 14.32 -3.19
CA PRO A 134 17.42 13.19 -4.11
C PRO A 134 18.04 11.90 -3.57
N ASN A 135 18.81 11.99 -2.49
CA ASN A 135 19.53 10.86 -1.88
C ASN A 135 18.97 10.43 -0.53
N THR A 136 17.78 10.89 -0.16
CA THR A 136 17.11 10.53 1.09
C THR A 136 15.64 10.25 0.89
N LEU A 137 15.05 9.44 1.79
CA LEU A 137 13.61 9.36 1.92
C LEU A 137 13.12 10.53 2.77
N SER A 138 12.27 11.36 2.19
CA SER A 138 11.66 12.50 2.85
C SER A 138 10.19 12.24 3.15
N LEU A 139 9.71 12.67 4.33
CA LEU A 139 8.28 12.72 4.60
C LEU A 139 7.66 13.82 3.71
N ILE A 140 6.79 13.44 2.79
CA ILE A 140 6.16 14.36 1.82
C ILE A 140 4.70 14.68 2.17
N ALA A 141 4.01 13.76 2.86
CA ALA A 141 2.65 14.01 3.35
C ALA A 141 2.35 13.12 4.57
N SER A 142 1.41 13.55 5.39
CA SER A 142 0.85 12.70 6.47
C SER A 142 -0.56 13.14 6.84
N THR A 143 -1.35 12.21 7.40
CA THR A 143 -2.59 12.56 8.10
C THR A 143 -2.27 13.19 9.45
N PRO A 144 -3.21 13.86 10.12
CA PRO A 144 -3.07 14.13 11.54
C PRO A 144 -2.84 12.84 12.34
N TYR A 145 -2.09 12.92 13.43
CA TYR A 145 -2.06 11.84 14.42
C TYR A 145 -3.44 11.63 15.03
N ILE A 146 -3.72 10.41 15.50
CA ILE A 146 -4.97 10.11 16.24
C ILE A 146 -5.14 11.01 17.46
N GLY A 147 -4.04 11.46 18.07
CA GLY A 147 -4.04 12.37 19.23
C GLY A 147 -3.96 11.65 20.58
N GLN A 148 -3.80 10.34 20.60
CA GLN A 148 -3.69 9.52 21.81
C GLN A 148 -2.69 8.39 21.61
N ALA A 149 -1.78 8.19 22.57
CA ALA A 149 -0.84 7.08 22.59
C ALA A 149 -1.54 5.72 22.49
N TYR A 150 -0.85 4.74 21.95
CA TYR A 150 -1.34 3.35 21.81
C TYR A 150 -2.71 3.29 21.11
N ARG A 151 -2.83 4.05 20.02
CA ARG A 151 -3.94 4.00 19.08
C ARG A 151 -3.38 3.86 17.68
N TRP A 152 -3.88 2.89 16.96
CA TRP A 152 -3.32 2.43 15.69
C TRP A 152 -4.31 2.53 14.54
N LEU A 153 -3.78 2.54 13.33
CA LEU A 153 -4.48 2.55 12.05
C LEU A 153 -4.17 1.26 11.32
N ALA A 154 -5.19 0.50 10.92
CA ALA A 154 -5.01 -0.72 10.13
C ALA A 154 -5.22 -0.43 8.64
N PRO A 155 -4.17 -0.47 7.80
CA PRO A 155 -4.30 -0.20 6.38
C PRO A 155 -5.26 -1.18 5.69
N VAL A 156 -6.02 -0.67 4.71
CA VAL A 156 -6.77 -1.48 3.74
C VAL A 156 -6.00 -1.56 2.43
N GLY A 157 -5.49 -0.42 1.96
CA GLY A 157 -4.66 -0.36 0.76
C GLY A 157 -4.79 0.96 0.01
N VAL A 158 -4.26 0.97 -1.21
CA VAL A 158 -4.16 2.15 -2.07
C VAL A 158 -4.78 1.82 -3.43
N ALA A 159 -5.67 2.67 -3.92
CA ALA A 159 -6.26 2.61 -5.25
C ALA A 159 -6.99 3.93 -5.57
N ASP A 160 -7.31 4.18 -6.82
CA ASP A 160 -8.27 5.22 -7.21
C ASP A 160 -9.70 4.73 -6.93
N PHE A 161 -10.19 4.95 -5.68
CA PHE A 161 -11.50 4.43 -5.27
C PHE A 161 -12.67 5.24 -5.82
N ASN A 162 -12.46 6.53 -6.07
CA ASN A 162 -13.50 7.45 -6.52
C ASN A 162 -13.51 7.69 -8.04
N HIS A 163 -12.52 7.11 -8.76
CA HIS A 163 -12.33 7.17 -10.21
C HIS A 163 -12.08 8.60 -10.75
N ASP A 164 -11.33 9.40 -10.00
CA ASP A 164 -10.95 10.76 -10.44
C ASP A 164 -9.53 10.83 -11.02
N GLY A 165 -8.83 9.70 -11.09
CA GLY A 165 -7.46 9.58 -11.60
C GLY A 165 -6.38 9.86 -10.57
N VAL A 166 -6.75 10.14 -9.32
CA VAL A 166 -5.83 10.35 -8.19
C VAL A 166 -5.89 9.15 -7.25
N MET A 167 -4.74 8.71 -6.77
CA MET A 167 -4.69 7.58 -5.84
C MET A 167 -5.17 7.99 -4.45
N ASP A 168 -5.98 7.12 -3.86
CA ASP A 168 -6.52 7.26 -2.53
C ASP A 168 -5.93 6.21 -1.59
N ILE A 169 -5.81 6.55 -0.31
CA ILE A 169 -5.34 5.67 0.76
C ILE A 169 -6.50 5.32 1.67
N ALA A 170 -6.80 4.03 1.84
CA ALA A 170 -7.85 3.54 2.73
C ALA A 170 -7.28 2.82 3.94
N TYR A 171 -7.83 3.07 5.13
CA TYR A 171 -7.48 2.39 6.38
C TYR A 171 -8.66 2.35 7.35
N ILE A 172 -8.60 1.43 8.31
CA ILE A 172 -9.51 1.41 9.46
C ILE A 172 -8.88 2.17 10.62
N ASP A 173 -9.51 3.26 11.03
CA ASP A 173 -9.14 4.03 12.21
C ASP A 173 -9.53 3.25 13.46
N ARG A 174 -8.53 2.94 14.30
CA ARG A 174 -8.68 2.20 15.56
C ARG A 174 -9.57 0.96 15.41
N PRO A 175 -9.10 -0.10 14.70
CA PRO A 175 -9.91 -1.26 14.31
C PRO A 175 -10.56 -1.99 15.50
N HIS A 176 -10.00 -1.85 16.68
CA HIS A 176 -10.52 -2.45 17.93
C HIS A 176 -11.49 -1.54 18.70
N LEU A 177 -11.56 -0.24 18.35
CA LEU A 177 -12.31 0.77 19.11
C LEU A 177 -13.29 1.54 18.20
N ALA A 178 -12.78 2.46 17.39
CA ALA A 178 -13.60 3.35 16.56
C ALA A 178 -14.23 2.62 15.37
N ARG A 179 -13.47 1.67 14.74
CA ARG A 179 -13.95 0.84 13.62
C ARG A 179 -14.49 1.67 12.46
N ILE A 180 -13.73 2.71 12.09
CA ILE A 180 -14.11 3.65 11.04
C ILE A 180 -13.19 3.44 9.84
N LEU A 181 -13.75 3.04 8.71
CA LEU A 181 -13.06 3.09 7.43
C LEU A 181 -12.92 4.55 7.02
N ARG A 182 -11.70 5.00 6.73
CA ARG A 182 -11.41 6.33 6.21
C ARG A 182 -10.72 6.23 4.87
N VAL A 183 -11.07 7.12 3.94
CA VAL A 183 -10.44 7.25 2.63
C VAL A 183 -9.88 8.66 2.49
N TRP A 184 -8.61 8.74 2.13
CA TRP A 184 -7.86 9.98 1.95
C TRP A 184 -7.29 10.04 0.54
N SER A 185 -7.50 11.14 -0.15
CA SER A 185 -6.95 11.40 -1.47
C SER A 185 -5.65 12.19 -1.37
N TYR A 186 -4.65 11.83 -2.19
CA TYR A 186 -3.40 12.58 -2.27
C TYR A 186 -3.54 13.72 -3.27
N ARG A 187 -3.61 14.96 -2.77
CA ARG A 187 -3.82 16.16 -3.59
C ARG A 187 -2.95 17.31 -3.12
N ASN A 188 -2.39 18.07 -4.08
CA ASN A 188 -1.59 19.25 -3.78
C ASN A 188 -0.45 18.97 -2.78
N ALA A 189 0.26 17.85 -2.95
CA ALA A 189 1.31 17.37 -2.06
C ALA A 189 0.83 17.19 -0.59
N GLY A 190 -0.43 16.81 -0.37
CA GLY A 190 -1.00 16.57 0.94
C GLY A 190 -2.10 15.53 0.93
N LEU A 191 -2.54 15.13 2.11
CA LEU A 191 -3.63 14.16 2.29
C LEU A 191 -4.91 14.87 2.72
N GLN A 192 -6.01 14.65 1.99
CA GLN A 192 -7.34 15.16 2.30
C GLN A 192 -8.32 14.01 2.49
N GLN A 193 -9.02 13.97 3.64
CA GLN A 193 -10.07 12.97 3.84
C GLN A 193 -11.26 13.27 2.91
N ILE A 194 -11.66 12.28 2.12
CA ILE A 194 -12.74 12.39 1.15
C ILE A 194 -13.99 11.60 1.54
N ALA A 195 -13.85 10.55 2.37
CA ALA A 195 -14.99 9.78 2.82
C ALA A 195 -14.68 8.97 4.10
N GLN A 196 -15.76 8.51 4.76
CA GLN A 196 -15.66 7.54 5.87
C GLN A 196 -16.93 6.70 6.00
N ALA A 197 -16.79 5.49 6.59
CA ALA A 197 -17.89 4.60 6.95
C ALA A 197 -17.61 3.95 8.31
N GLN A 198 -18.66 3.72 9.11
CA GLN A 198 -18.55 3.17 10.46
C GLN A 198 -18.87 1.67 10.50
N GLY A 199 -18.48 0.98 11.58
CA GLY A 199 -18.85 -0.40 11.85
C GLY A 199 -18.00 -1.43 11.09
N LEU A 200 -16.83 -1.04 10.60
CA LEU A 200 -15.92 -1.88 9.82
C LEU A 200 -14.61 -2.09 10.57
N THR A 201 -14.07 -3.30 10.46
CA THR A 201 -12.75 -3.63 10.99
C THR A 201 -12.00 -4.56 10.03
N ASN A 202 -10.70 -4.72 10.23
CA ASN A 202 -9.84 -5.58 9.43
C ASN A 202 -8.66 -6.16 10.23
N HIS A 203 -8.64 -5.93 11.54
CA HIS A 203 -7.59 -6.43 12.40
C HIS A 203 -8.10 -6.82 13.79
N SER A 204 -7.60 -7.93 14.32
CA SER A 204 -7.81 -8.41 15.70
C SER A 204 -6.51 -8.29 16.48
N ILE A 205 -6.58 -7.83 17.73
CA ILE A 205 -5.39 -7.65 18.59
C ILE A 205 -4.57 -8.94 18.65
N GLY A 206 -3.27 -8.80 18.46
CA GLY A 206 -2.31 -9.91 18.48
C GLY A 206 -2.16 -10.66 17.15
N HIS A 207 -2.91 -10.29 16.09
CA HIS A 207 -2.63 -10.81 14.76
C HIS A 207 -1.47 -10.04 14.12
N ASN A 208 -0.57 -10.78 13.48
CA ASN A 208 0.51 -10.22 12.66
C ASN A 208 0.12 -10.06 11.18
N TYR A 209 -1.18 -9.99 10.89
CA TYR A 209 -1.71 -9.79 9.54
C TYR A 209 -2.98 -8.94 9.57
N ILE A 210 -3.28 -8.32 8.43
CA ILE A 210 -4.50 -7.55 8.18
C ILE A 210 -5.46 -8.39 7.33
N THR A 211 -6.74 -8.41 7.71
CA THR A 211 -7.80 -9.15 7.04
C THR A 211 -8.40 -8.32 5.92
N GLY A 212 -8.52 -8.90 4.72
CA GLY A 212 -9.07 -8.20 3.55
C GLY A 212 -8.03 -7.37 2.82
N GLY A 213 -8.44 -6.25 2.24
CA GLY A 213 -7.59 -5.40 1.40
C GLY A 213 -8.33 -4.76 0.24
N VAL A 214 -7.62 -4.42 -0.83
CA VAL A 214 -8.20 -3.88 -2.06
C VAL A 214 -8.52 -5.01 -3.03
N GLN A 215 -9.79 -5.07 -3.46
CA GLN A 215 -10.21 -5.90 -4.60
C GLN A 215 -10.17 -5.02 -5.85
N GLN A 216 -9.25 -5.31 -6.78
CA GLN A 216 -9.12 -4.59 -8.05
C GLN A 216 -9.73 -5.41 -9.18
N CYS A 217 -10.91 -5.01 -9.68
CA CYS A 217 -11.60 -5.69 -10.78
C CYS A 217 -11.69 -4.78 -12.00
N GLY A 218 -10.71 -4.90 -12.88
CA GLY A 218 -10.54 -3.98 -14.01
C GLY A 218 -10.28 -2.57 -13.51
N LYS A 219 -11.13 -1.62 -13.91
CA LYS A 219 -11.03 -0.22 -13.47
C LYS A 219 -11.72 0.06 -12.12
N HIS A 220 -12.35 -0.95 -11.51
CA HIS A 220 -13.11 -0.75 -10.28
C HIS A 220 -12.36 -1.32 -9.09
N ALA A 221 -12.00 -0.43 -8.17
CA ALA A 221 -11.44 -0.80 -6.87
C ALA A 221 -12.53 -0.84 -5.80
N ALA A 222 -12.44 -1.82 -4.90
CA ALA A 222 -13.31 -1.93 -3.74
C ALA A 222 -12.48 -2.33 -2.50
N MET A 223 -12.93 -1.91 -1.33
CA MET A 223 -12.32 -2.26 -0.06
C MET A 223 -13.04 -3.46 0.53
N ILE A 224 -12.31 -4.55 0.80
CA ILE A 224 -12.81 -5.75 1.48
C ILE A 224 -12.38 -5.69 2.93
N THR A 225 -13.36 -5.68 3.83
CA THR A 225 -13.18 -5.64 5.28
C THR A 225 -14.14 -6.63 5.95
N VAL A 226 -14.21 -6.65 7.27
CA VAL A 226 -15.20 -7.40 8.02
C VAL A 226 -16.08 -6.45 8.85
N ASP A 227 -17.28 -6.92 9.22
CA ASP A 227 -18.14 -6.16 10.13
C ASP A 227 -17.56 -6.14 11.56
N SER A 228 -18.06 -5.23 12.40
CA SER A 228 -17.57 -5.04 13.77
C SER A 228 -17.65 -6.30 14.65
N ASN A 229 -18.46 -7.29 14.27
CA ASN A 229 -18.67 -8.53 15.00
C ASN A 229 -17.88 -9.71 14.43
N TRP A 230 -17.05 -9.50 13.40
CA TRP A 230 -16.28 -10.56 12.74
C TRP A 230 -17.14 -11.71 12.20
N SER A 231 -18.37 -11.41 11.75
CA SER A 231 -19.31 -12.41 11.25
C SER A 231 -19.49 -12.36 9.73
N ARG A 232 -19.27 -11.22 9.11
CA ARG A 232 -19.56 -10.99 7.70
C ARG A 232 -18.41 -10.28 6.97
N LEU A 233 -18.19 -10.69 5.73
CA LEU A 233 -17.34 -9.99 4.77
C LEU A 233 -18.12 -8.81 4.20
N ILE A 234 -17.48 -7.65 4.21
CA ILE A 234 -18.06 -6.40 3.73
C ILE A 234 -17.24 -5.88 2.55
N LYS A 235 -17.93 -5.59 1.46
CA LYS A 235 -17.38 -4.90 0.30
C LYS A 235 -17.86 -3.47 0.29
N THR A 236 -16.92 -2.54 0.36
CA THR A 236 -17.20 -1.10 0.34
C THR A 236 -16.69 -0.49 -0.95
N ARG A 237 -17.54 0.24 -1.66
CA ARG A 237 -17.23 0.99 -2.89
C ARG A 237 -17.48 2.47 -2.69
N PHE A 238 -16.73 3.29 -3.43
CA PHE A 238 -17.00 4.71 -3.55
C PHE A 238 -18.03 4.93 -4.67
N LYS A 239 -19.09 5.70 -4.38
CA LYS A 239 -20.11 6.03 -5.36
C LYS A 239 -20.72 7.40 -5.02
N ASN A 240 -20.76 8.32 -6.00
CA ASN A 240 -21.37 9.64 -5.84
C ASN A 240 -20.90 10.41 -4.60
N GLY A 241 -19.59 10.40 -4.32
CA GLY A 241 -19.01 11.11 -3.17
C GLY A 241 -19.19 10.43 -1.81
N GLN A 242 -19.70 9.20 -1.76
CA GLN A 242 -19.97 8.46 -0.51
C GLN A 242 -19.49 7.01 -0.59
N LEU A 243 -19.30 6.37 0.58
CA LEU A 243 -19.00 4.96 0.70
C LEU A 243 -20.29 4.15 0.85
N PHE A 244 -20.42 3.11 0.02
CA PHE A 244 -21.50 2.14 0.07
C PHE A 244 -20.94 0.78 0.43
N SER A 245 -21.41 0.24 1.55
CA SER A 245 -21.01 -1.06 2.07
C SER A 245 -22.11 -2.10 1.88
N GLU A 246 -21.73 -3.27 1.37
CA GLU A 246 -22.64 -4.41 1.19
C GLU A 246 -22.05 -5.68 1.80
N VAL A 247 -22.89 -6.55 2.33
CA VAL A 247 -22.49 -7.88 2.79
C VAL A 247 -22.29 -8.77 1.57
N ILE A 248 -21.11 -9.40 1.46
CA ILE A 248 -20.79 -10.29 0.34
C ILE A 248 -20.70 -11.78 0.75
N GLY A 249 -20.82 -12.07 2.03
CA GLY A 249 -20.83 -13.44 2.57
C GLY A 249 -20.46 -13.52 4.03
N PRO A 250 -20.44 -14.72 4.61
CA PRO A 250 -19.95 -14.92 5.97
C PRO A 250 -18.44 -14.79 6.03
N TYR A 251 -17.92 -14.24 7.13
CA TYR A 251 -16.50 -14.31 7.47
C TYR A 251 -16.23 -15.63 8.21
N THR A 252 -15.41 -16.50 7.62
CA THR A 252 -15.03 -17.79 8.18
C THR A 252 -13.52 -17.93 8.39
N GLY A 253 -12.83 -16.80 8.54
CA GLY A 253 -11.37 -16.71 8.72
C GLY A 253 -10.64 -16.06 7.54
N ALA A 254 -9.32 -15.97 7.64
CA ALA A 254 -8.47 -15.27 6.67
C ALA A 254 -8.65 -15.79 5.22
N THR A 255 -8.84 -17.10 5.04
CA THR A 255 -9.05 -17.70 3.71
C THR A 255 -10.30 -17.14 3.01
N SER A 256 -11.40 -16.94 3.76
CA SER A 256 -12.62 -16.36 3.17
C SER A 256 -12.43 -14.91 2.74
N ALA A 257 -11.66 -14.13 3.52
CA ALA A 257 -11.31 -12.76 3.17
C ALA A 257 -10.37 -12.70 1.96
N SER A 258 -9.34 -13.54 1.90
CA SER A 258 -8.44 -13.63 0.74
C SER A 258 -9.18 -14.05 -0.53
N ALA A 259 -10.13 -14.99 -0.44
CA ALA A 259 -10.96 -15.38 -1.58
C ALA A 259 -11.85 -14.23 -2.09
N ALA A 260 -12.28 -13.33 -1.19
CA ALA A 260 -13.08 -12.17 -1.55
C ALA A 260 -12.30 -11.08 -2.29
N LEU A 261 -10.97 -11.11 -2.27
CA LEU A 261 -10.13 -10.18 -3.04
C LEU A 261 -10.09 -10.54 -4.53
N ASN A 262 -10.40 -11.80 -4.88
CA ASN A 262 -10.44 -12.23 -6.27
C ASN A 262 -11.70 -11.70 -6.97
N CYS A 263 -11.53 -11.28 -8.22
CA CYS A 263 -12.65 -10.91 -9.09
C CYS A 263 -13.40 -12.17 -9.53
N ARG A 264 -14.67 -12.26 -9.17
CA ARG A 264 -15.60 -13.29 -9.62
C ARG A 264 -16.78 -12.66 -10.36
#